data_59760c72fa5dde5ce7cdb42555f34a92
#
_entry.id   59760c72fa5dde5ce7cdb42555f34a92
#
_cell.length_a   1.000
_cell.length_b   1.000
_cell.length_c   1.000
_cell.angle_alpha   90.00
_cell.angle_beta   90.00
_cell.angle_gamma   90.00
#
_symmetry.space_group_name_H-M   'P 1'
#
loop_
_entity.id
_entity.type
_entity.pdbx_description
1 polymer ?
#
loop_
_entity_poly.entity_id
_entity_poly.type
_entity_poly.pdbx_seq_one_letter_code
_entity_poly.pdbx_strand_id
1 'polypeptide(L)'
;MLKKIKLLNYLILIVLSLMIIFSCSSQLKKSDLNTTLFNEYYSTFNFPKSSTQINTIFNSVKFINSIAFYKTYFFATDSKIKNIDLDILKTSSVETSYDTKTASGTASIIYNNNSKLAFLTCAHIIDFPDTLYSYHKINDLKYIESVAIKQRQQNYINELIDGNKMEILVSDKEQDIAILIKDTYNNWEYSGLNQLFCDDGQIDIGTKIYIFGYPKGIQMVTTGNVGNIKENNYIVDSQFNRGQSGGMVFVTKSDAPNFELLGMAKSSAADFHLLLTPQDDYLSEKYNLSIPYDNNIYLKKYAFINYGLTNVIPINIINKFLKKNKKVLENNGYLLEDFFH
;
A
#
# COMPACT_ATOMS: atom_id res chain seq x y z
N MET A 1 -35.06 8.07 86.28
CA MET A 1 -34.39 7.24 85.23
C MET A 1 -34.88 7.47 83.84
N LEU A 2 -36.16 7.59 83.58
CA LEU A 2 -36.77 7.81 82.23
C LEU A 2 -36.33 9.11 81.52
N LYS A 3 -36.07 10.22 82.24
CA LYS A 3 -35.63 11.49 81.62
C LYS A 3 -34.22 11.41 81.04
N LYS A 4 -33.33 10.67 81.65
CA LYS A 4 -31.94 10.49 81.12
C LYS A 4 -31.90 9.61 79.87
N ILE A 5 -32.79 8.62 79.74
CA ILE A 5 -32.89 7.78 78.53
C ILE A 5 -33.47 8.57 77.34
N LYS A 6 -34.44 9.46 77.57
CA LYS A 6 -34.96 10.31 76.50
C LYS A 6 -33.91 11.30 75.98
N LEU A 7 -33.08 11.87 76.89
CA LEU A 7 -32.05 12.79 76.52
C LEU A 7 -30.92 12.08 75.71
N LEU A 8 -30.58 10.86 76.08
CA LEU A 8 -29.60 10.05 75.35
C LEU A 8 -30.09 9.69 73.96
N ASN A 9 -31.33 9.29 73.79
CA ASN A 9 -31.90 9.02 72.46
C ASN A 9 -31.98 10.25 71.57
N TYR A 10 -32.25 11.44 72.13
CA TYR A 10 -32.22 12.67 71.35
C TYR A 10 -30.79 13.04 70.90
N LEU A 11 -29.78 12.77 71.74
CA LEU A 11 -28.40 13.03 71.40
C LEU A 11 -27.90 12.07 70.28
N ILE A 12 -28.32 10.80 70.33
CA ILE A 12 -28.02 9.81 69.30
C ILE A 12 -28.67 10.17 67.94
N LEU A 13 -29.89 10.67 67.97
CA LEU A 13 -30.60 11.11 66.75
C LEU A 13 -29.92 12.37 66.12
N ILE A 14 -29.42 13.29 66.94
CA ILE A 14 -28.70 14.47 66.45
C ILE A 14 -27.34 14.07 65.85
N VAL A 15 -26.62 13.14 66.48
CA VAL A 15 -25.34 12.63 65.94
C VAL A 15 -25.54 11.83 64.65
N LEU A 16 -26.60 11.02 64.52
CA LEU A 16 -26.94 10.32 63.27
C LEU A 16 -27.33 11.32 62.17
N SER A 17 -28.10 12.36 62.49
CA SER A 17 -28.46 13.40 61.48
C SER A 17 -27.25 14.23 61.02
N LEU A 18 -26.30 14.49 61.89
CA LEU A 18 -25.02 15.15 61.54
C LEU A 18 -24.14 14.24 60.68
N MET A 19 -24.10 12.91 60.93
CA MET A 19 -23.34 12.00 60.07
C MET A 19 -23.95 11.87 58.65
N ILE A 20 -25.28 11.99 58.52
CA ILE A 20 -25.91 11.96 57.18
C ILE A 20 -25.62 13.26 56.41
N ILE A 21 -25.49 14.40 57.05
CA ILE A 21 -25.13 15.66 56.41
C ILE A 21 -23.66 15.70 55.98
N PHE A 22 -22.75 15.04 56.73
CA PHE A 22 -21.33 14.92 56.33
C PHE A 22 -21.05 13.81 55.33
N SER A 23 -21.97 12.85 55.14
CA SER A 23 -21.78 11.74 54.17
C SER A 23 -22.09 12.11 52.71
N CYS A 24 -22.59 13.33 52.43
CA CYS A 24 -22.98 13.72 51.10
C CYS A 24 -22.17 14.91 50.55
N SER A 25 -20.95 15.13 51.04
CA SER A 25 -20.01 16.05 50.38
C SER A 25 -18.74 15.32 49.94
N SER A 26 -18.89 14.20 49.22
CA SER A 26 -17.91 13.89 48.18
C SER A 26 -18.09 15.02 47.15
N GLN A 27 -17.40 16.13 47.30
CA GLN A 27 -17.13 16.98 46.17
C GLN A 27 -16.49 16.08 45.11
N LEU A 28 -17.33 15.63 44.16
CA LEU A 28 -16.84 15.46 42.79
C LEU A 28 -16.08 16.74 42.53
N LYS A 29 -14.73 16.70 42.58
CA LYS A 29 -13.92 17.62 41.84
C LYS A 29 -14.56 17.59 40.48
N LYS A 30 -15.34 18.61 40.11
CA LYS A 30 -15.47 19.01 38.74
C LYS A 30 -14.03 19.16 38.30
N SER A 31 -13.48 18.12 37.69
CA SER A 31 -12.40 18.32 36.74
C SER A 31 -12.99 19.42 35.87
N ASP A 32 -12.31 20.55 35.81
CA ASP A 32 -12.57 21.57 34.81
C ASP A 32 -12.50 20.83 33.46
N LEU A 33 -13.62 20.23 33.04
CA LEU A 33 -13.87 19.96 31.64
C LEU A 33 -13.96 21.37 31.05
N ASN A 34 -12.79 21.88 30.67
CA ASN A 34 -12.67 23.07 29.88
C ASN A 34 -13.69 22.96 28.76
N THR A 35 -14.72 23.77 28.81
CA THR A 35 -15.74 23.93 27.78
C THR A 35 -15.15 24.37 26.43
N THR A 36 -13.84 24.48 26.31
CA THR A 36 -13.08 24.73 25.07
C THR A 36 -12.89 23.48 24.20
N LEU A 37 -13.17 22.25 24.73
CA LEU A 37 -12.96 21.01 24.00
C LEU A 37 -14.04 20.69 22.93
N PHE A 38 -15.15 21.38 22.87
CA PHE A 38 -16.22 21.12 21.93
C PHE A 38 -16.11 21.85 20.58
N ASN A 39 -15.12 22.69 20.38
CA ASN A 39 -14.91 23.44 19.14
C ASN A 39 -13.74 22.94 18.30
N GLU A 40 -12.97 21.94 18.75
CA GLU A 40 -11.88 21.36 17.99
C GLU A 40 -12.25 19.98 17.48
N TYR A 41 -12.02 19.75 16.19
CA TYR A 41 -12.18 18.42 15.60
C TYR A 41 -11.16 17.46 16.20
N TYR A 42 -11.64 16.29 16.65
CA TYR A 42 -10.77 15.25 17.20
C TYR A 42 -9.96 14.61 16.07
N SER A 43 -8.64 14.66 16.18
CA SER A 43 -7.72 13.90 15.33
C SER A 43 -7.18 12.70 16.09
N THR A 44 -7.10 11.54 15.43
CA THR A 44 -6.40 10.36 15.99
C THR A 44 -4.90 10.60 16.20
N PHE A 45 -4.37 11.66 15.59
CA PHE A 45 -3.01 12.16 15.82
C PHE A 45 -3.04 13.24 16.90
N ASN A 46 -3.09 12.84 18.15
CA ASN A 46 -3.27 13.74 19.30
C ASN A 46 -2.10 14.67 19.63
N PHE A 47 -1.11 14.81 18.74
CA PHE A 47 0.11 15.55 19.03
C PHE A 47 0.30 16.73 18.07
N PRO A 48 0.56 17.95 18.56
CA PRO A 48 0.78 19.14 17.72
C PRO A 48 1.92 18.97 16.70
N LYS A 49 2.92 18.12 17.00
CA LYS A 49 4.07 17.85 16.12
C LYS A 49 3.80 16.76 15.06
N SER A 50 2.70 16.01 15.15
CA SER A 50 2.41 14.92 14.19
C SER A 50 2.14 15.45 12.78
N SER A 51 1.59 16.65 12.63
CA SER A 51 1.37 17.26 11.32
C SER A 51 2.66 17.50 10.54
N THR A 52 3.74 17.91 11.21
CA THR A 52 5.06 18.09 10.55
C THR A 52 5.64 16.77 10.09
N GLN A 53 5.60 15.73 10.92
CA GLN A 53 6.09 14.40 10.54
C GLN A 53 5.24 13.77 9.43
N ILE A 54 3.93 13.88 9.48
CA ILE A 54 3.02 13.43 8.43
C ILE A 54 3.39 14.10 7.10
N ASN A 55 3.61 15.41 7.09
CA ASN A 55 4.03 16.15 5.90
C ASN A 55 5.40 15.68 5.39
N THR A 56 6.36 15.43 6.28
CA THR A 56 7.67 14.89 5.89
C THR A 56 7.54 13.52 5.23
N ILE A 57 6.74 12.61 5.81
CA ILE A 57 6.47 11.29 5.22
C ILE A 57 5.78 11.45 3.87
N PHE A 58 4.76 12.29 3.76
CA PHE A 58 4.07 12.54 2.49
C PHE A 58 4.99 13.10 1.41
N ASN A 59 5.94 13.95 1.79
CA ASN A 59 6.95 14.47 0.84
C ASN A 59 7.90 13.39 0.33
N SER A 60 8.12 12.32 1.09
CA SER A 60 8.95 11.18 0.68
C SER A 60 8.17 10.14 -0.15
N VAL A 61 6.85 10.08 0.00
CA VAL A 61 5.99 9.09 -0.66
C VAL A 61 5.45 9.66 -1.96
N LYS A 62 5.56 8.91 -3.08
CA LYS A 62 5.23 9.36 -4.43
C LYS A 62 4.32 8.37 -5.16
N PHE A 63 3.49 8.88 -6.07
CA PHE A 63 2.71 8.04 -6.98
C PHE A 63 3.55 7.62 -8.17
N ILE A 64 3.72 6.29 -8.35
CA ILE A 64 4.47 5.74 -9.48
C ILE A 64 3.52 5.12 -10.51
N ASN A 65 3.84 5.34 -11.78
CA ASN A 65 3.23 4.69 -12.93
C ASN A 65 4.29 3.95 -13.73
N SER A 66 3.93 2.75 -14.17
CA SER A 66 4.77 1.93 -15.04
C SER A 66 3.99 1.52 -16.27
N ILE A 67 4.60 1.68 -17.45
CA ILE A 67 3.98 1.36 -18.74
C ILE A 67 4.95 0.50 -19.52
N ALA A 68 4.52 -0.68 -19.94
CA ALA A 68 5.21 -1.54 -20.89
C ALA A 68 4.50 -1.50 -22.23
N PHE A 69 5.27 -1.31 -23.29
CA PHE A 69 4.81 -1.23 -24.67
C PHE A 69 5.14 -2.54 -25.36
N TYR A 70 4.13 -3.18 -25.95
CA TYR A 70 4.24 -4.46 -26.62
C TYR A 70 3.94 -4.33 -28.10
N LYS A 71 4.65 -5.11 -28.90
CA LYS A 71 4.26 -5.42 -30.27
C LYS A 71 3.71 -6.84 -30.27
N THR A 72 2.45 -6.98 -30.68
CA THR A 72 1.73 -8.25 -30.71
C THR A 72 1.65 -8.76 -32.12
N TYR A 73 2.01 -10.02 -32.31
CA TYR A 73 1.95 -10.77 -33.57
C TYR A 73 0.82 -11.77 -33.47
N PHE A 74 -0.13 -11.71 -34.39
CA PHE A 74 -1.26 -12.63 -34.45
C PHE A 74 -1.03 -13.68 -35.54
N PHE A 75 -1.49 -14.89 -35.29
CA PHE A 75 -1.40 -16.02 -36.21
C PHE A 75 -2.80 -16.42 -36.69
N ALA A 76 -2.87 -17.05 -37.86
CA ALA A 76 -4.14 -17.54 -38.38
C ALA A 76 -4.79 -18.54 -37.42
N THR A 77 -6.13 -18.52 -37.31
CA THR A 77 -6.88 -19.36 -36.35
C THR A 77 -6.77 -20.86 -36.64
N ASP A 78 -6.41 -21.23 -37.86
CA ASP A 78 -6.14 -22.61 -38.27
C ASP A 78 -4.65 -23.01 -38.14
N SER A 79 -3.79 -22.06 -37.77
CA SER A 79 -2.37 -22.31 -37.55
C SER A 79 -2.15 -23.28 -36.37
N LYS A 80 -1.28 -24.24 -36.55
CA LYS A 80 -0.94 -25.22 -35.52
C LYS A 80 0.42 -24.93 -34.88
N ILE A 81 0.74 -23.67 -34.65
CA ILE A 81 2.00 -23.21 -34.11
C ILE A 81 2.06 -23.56 -32.62
N LYS A 82 3.06 -24.33 -32.19
CA LYS A 82 3.29 -24.70 -30.79
C LYS A 82 4.49 -24.02 -30.19
N ASN A 83 5.52 -23.74 -31.00
CA ASN A 83 6.75 -23.07 -30.59
C ASN A 83 7.00 -21.87 -31.51
N ILE A 84 7.62 -20.84 -30.98
CA ILE A 84 7.92 -19.61 -31.73
C ILE A 84 9.41 -19.33 -31.68
N ASP A 85 9.95 -18.99 -32.85
CA ASP A 85 11.24 -18.33 -33.04
C ASP A 85 11.06 -17.00 -33.81
N LEU A 86 12.14 -16.26 -34.00
CA LEU A 86 12.11 -14.97 -34.69
C LEU A 86 11.66 -15.07 -36.16
N ASP A 87 11.94 -16.21 -36.82
CA ASP A 87 11.58 -16.41 -38.21
C ASP A 87 10.09 -16.70 -38.34
N ILE A 88 9.52 -17.53 -37.48
CA ILE A 88 8.07 -17.78 -37.42
C ILE A 88 7.31 -16.49 -37.10
N LEU A 89 7.80 -15.63 -36.18
CA LEU A 89 7.18 -14.35 -35.91
C LEU A 89 7.05 -13.47 -37.16
N LYS A 90 8.09 -13.43 -38.00
CA LYS A 90 8.12 -12.55 -39.19
C LYS A 90 7.38 -13.14 -40.39
N THR A 91 7.43 -14.45 -40.57
CA THR A 91 6.93 -15.12 -41.78
C THR A 91 5.50 -15.64 -41.64
N SER A 92 5.08 -16.00 -40.44
CA SER A 92 3.79 -16.67 -40.19
C SER A 92 2.74 -15.78 -39.52
N SER A 93 3.10 -14.58 -39.07
CA SER A 93 2.12 -13.65 -38.53
C SER A 93 1.28 -13.03 -39.66
N VAL A 94 -0.04 -13.03 -39.45
CA VAL A 94 -1.01 -12.45 -40.40
C VAL A 94 -1.33 -10.99 -40.10
N GLU A 95 -1.12 -10.57 -38.84
CA GLU A 95 -1.41 -9.21 -38.39
C GLU A 95 -0.46 -8.84 -37.21
N THR A 96 -0.23 -7.55 -37.04
CA THR A 96 0.49 -7.01 -35.88
C THR A 96 -0.24 -5.83 -35.27
N SER A 97 -0.28 -5.74 -33.93
CA SER A 97 -0.76 -4.57 -33.20
C SER A 97 0.27 -4.04 -32.20
N TYR A 98 0.00 -2.86 -31.67
CA TYR A 98 0.78 -2.27 -30.57
C TYR A 98 -0.15 -2.05 -29.39
N ASP A 99 0.23 -2.65 -28.27
CA ASP A 99 -0.54 -2.64 -27.02
C ASP A 99 0.29 -2.08 -25.88
N THR A 100 -0.38 -1.64 -24.81
CA THR A 100 0.26 -1.24 -23.56
C THR A 100 -0.27 -2.02 -22.37
N LYS A 101 0.61 -2.33 -21.44
CA LYS A 101 0.25 -2.79 -20.10
C LYS A 101 0.69 -1.74 -19.10
N THR A 102 -0.18 -1.42 -18.16
CA THR A 102 0.09 -0.38 -17.15
C THR A 102 -0.11 -0.94 -15.75
N ALA A 103 0.71 -0.47 -14.83
CA ALA A 103 0.52 -0.66 -13.40
C ALA A 103 0.82 0.66 -12.68
N SER A 104 0.16 0.88 -11.55
CA SER A 104 0.37 2.05 -10.71
C SER A 104 0.49 1.63 -9.26
N GLY A 105 1.25 2.39 -8.51
CA GLY A 105 1.48 2.14 -7.09
C GLY A 105 2.06 3.33 -6.36
N THR A 106 2.60 3.03 -5.21
CA THR A 106 3.33 3.96 -4.36
C THR A 106 4.82 3.63 -4.42
N ALA A 107 5.67 4.64 -4.46
CA ALA A 107 7.11 4.53 -4.28
C ALA A 107 7.57 5.52 -3.23
N SER A 108 8.58 5.17 -2.44
CA SER A 108 9.08 6.05 -1.38
C SER A 108 10.55 6.32 -1.56
N ILE A 109 10.94 7.59 -1.44
CA ILE A 109 12.34 8.02 -1.49
C ILE A 109 13.03 7.49 -0.23
N ILE A 110 13.93 6.52 -0.40
CA ILE A 110 14.68 5.89 0.70
C ILE A 110 16.16 6.26 0.68
N TYR A 111 16.58 6.95 -0.36
CA TYR A 111 17.94 7.46 -0.53
C TYR A 111 17.89 8.81 -1.24
N ASN A 112 18.54 9.81 -0.66
CA ASN A 112 18.70 11.14 -1.25
C ASN A 112 20.07 11.68 -0.88
N ASN A 113 21.03 11.55 -1.80
CA ASN A 113 22.39 12.01 -1.60
C ASN A 113 22.89 12.77 -2.85
N ASN A 114 23.22 14.07 -2.66
CA ASN A 114 23.70 14.98 -3.71
C ASN A 114 22.80 15.00 -4.95
N SER A 115 23.13 14.21 -5.97
CA SER A 115 22.44 14.18 -7.25
C SER A 115 21.74 12.84 -7.53
N LYS A 116 21.56 12.01 -6.49
CA LYS A 116 21.03 10.66 -6.65
C LYS A 116 19.83 10.43 -5.75
N LEU A 117 18.76 9.83 -6.32
CA LEU A 117 17.58 9.39 -5.61
C LEU A 117 17.40 7.88 -5.81
N ALA A 118 17.04 7.16 -4.73
CA ALA A 118 16.55 5.81 -4.84
C ALA A 118 15.14 5.69 -4.22
N PHE A 119 14.31 4.93 -4.87
CA PHE A 119 12.91 4.71 -4.49
C PHE A 119 12.65 3.24 -4.23
N LEU A 120 12.01 2.96 -3.11
CA LEU A 120 11.51 1.64 -2.77
C LEU A 120 10.05 1.50 -3.24
N THR A 121 9.72 0.38 -3.88
CA THR A 121 8.36 0.05 -4.29
C THR A 121 8.18 -1.47 -4.38
N CYS A 122 6.96 -1.94 -4.66
CA CYS A 122 6.70 -3.34 -4.94
C CYS A 122 7.17 -3.74 -6.34
N ALA A 123 7.77 -4.92 -6.47
CA ALA A 123 8.24 -5.44 -7.75
C ALA A 123 7.12 -5.62 -8.78
N HIS A 124 5.93 -6.08 -8.36
CA HIS A 124 4.79 -6.30 -9.26
C HIS A 124 4.30 -5.02 -9.98
N ILE A 125 4.66 -3.82 -9.50
CA ILE A 125 4.32 -2.54 -10.16
C ILE A 125 5.17 -2.32 -11.40
N ILE A 126 6.40 -2.84 -11.39
CA ILE A 126 7.40 -2.62 -12.44
C ILE A 126 7.75 -3.88 -13.21
N ASP A 127 7.20 -5.03 -12.83
CA ASP A 127 7.51 -6.31 -13.45
C ASP A 127 6.54 -6.63 -14.59
N PHE A 128 6.99 -6.37 -15.80
CA PHE A 128 6.27 -6.75 -17.01
C PHE A 128 7.07 -7.83 -17.74
N PRO A 129 6.46 -9.01 -18.05
CA PRO A 129 7.13 -10.08 -18.80
C PRO A 129 7.64 -9.58 -20.15
N ASP A 130 8.79 -10.09 -20.60
CA ASP A 130 9.34 -9.74 -21.92
C ASP A 130 8.49 -10.29 -23.07
N THR A 131 7.80 -11.42 -22.83
CA THR A 131 6.92 -12.05 -23.81
C THR A 131 5.63 -12.51 -23.16
N LEU A 132 4.51 -12.25 -23.81
CA LEU A 132 3.18 -12.72 -23.42
C LEU A 132 2.63 -13.61 -24.54
N TYR A 133 2.03 -14.74 -24.19
CA TYR A 133 1.43 -15.68 -25.13
C TYR A 133 -0.08 -15.74 -24.89
N SER A 134 -0.86 -15.73 -25.98
CA SER A 134 -2.23 -16.23 -25.97
C SER A 134 -2.35 -17.52 -26.76
N TYR A 135 -3.36 -18.34 -26.42
CA TYR A 135 -3.52 -19.67 -26.99
C TYR A 135 -4.98 -19.90 -27.36
N HIS A 136 -5.19 -20.54 -28.50
CA HIS A 136 -6.46 -21.14 -28.86
C HIS A 136 -6.37 -22.69 -28.81
N LYS A 137 -7.51 -23.36 -28.83
CA LYS A 137 -7.58 -24.83 -28.82
C LYS A 137 -8.17 -25.36 -30.13
N ILE A 138 -7.52 -26.38 -30.71
CA ILE A 138 -8.05 -27.18 -31.81
C ILE A 138 -7.99 -28.65 -31.34
N ASN A 139 -9.13 -29.33 -31.28
CA ASN A 139 -9.23 -30.73 -30.81
C ASN A 139 -8.50 -30.95 -29.47
N ASP A 140 -8.77 -30.09 -28.47
CA ASP A 140 -8.17 -30.09 -27.14
C ASP A 140 -6.65 -29.79 -27.07
N LEU A 141 -5.99 -29.61 -28.20
CA LEU A 141 -4.59 -29.22 -28.26
C LEU A 141 -4.48 -27.69 -28.27
N LYS A 142 -3.52 -27.15 -27.46
CA LYS A 142 -3.22 -25.73 -27.40
C LYS A 142 -2.24 -25.33 -28.51
N TYR A 143 -2.59 -24.30 -29.23
CA TYR A 143 -1.76 -23.63 -30.24
C TYR A 143 -1.65 -22.15 -29.94
N ILE A 144 -0.54 -21.54 -30.34
CA ILE A 144 -0.30 -20.12 -30.11
C ILE A 144 -1.19 -19.31 -31.05
N GLU A 145 -1.99 -18.42 -30.48
CA GLU A 145 -2.88 -17.48 -31.17
C GLU A 145 -2.18 -16.14 -31.40
N SER A 146 -1.48 -15.65 -30.38
CA SER A 146 -0.66 -14.46 -30.50
C SER A 146 0.54 -14.45 -29.55
N VAL A 147 1.53 -13.65 -29.91
CA VAL A 147 2.72 -13.39 -29.10
C VAL A 147 2.95 -11.90 -29.01
N ALA A 148 2.94 -11.36 -27.80
CA ALA A 148 3.28 -9.96 -27.56
C ALA A 148 4.69 -9.87 -26.99
N ILE A 149 5.56 -9.12 -27.66
CA ILE A 149 6.96 -8.90 -27.29
C ILE A 149 7.11 -7.47 -26.75
N LYS A 150 7.63 -7.36 -25.52
CA LYS A 150 7.91 -6.05 -24.90
C LYS A 150 8.97 -5.30 -25.69
N GLN A 151 8.65 -4.11 -26.17
CA GLN A 151 9.55 -3.26 -26.92
C GLN A 151 10.31 -2.30 -26.01
N ARG A 152 9.63 -1.74 -25.02
CA ARG A 152 10.20 -0.82 -24.05
C ARG A 152 9.33 -0.79 -22.80
N GLN A 153 9.91 -0.27 -21.71
CA GLN A 153 9.21 0.03 -20.47
C GLN A 153 9.59 1.42 -19.98
N GLN A 154 8.66 2.12 -19.37
CA GLN A 154 8.87 3.40 -18.72
C GLN A 154 8.25 3.36 -17.33
N ASN A 155 9.05 3.72 -16.32
CA ASN A 155 8.60 3.90 -14.94
C ASN A 155 8.78 5.38 -14.63
N TYR A 156 7.76 6.04 -14.10
CA TYR A 156 7.83 7.48 -13.86
C TYR A 156 6.98 7.93 -12.67
N ILE A 157 7.40 9.05 -12.09
CA ILE A 157 6.76 9.77 -11.00
C ILE A 157 6.51 11.19 -11.48
N ASN A 158 5.24 11.60 -11.57
CA ASN A 158 4.86 12.89 -12.18
C ASN A 158 5.37 14.12 -11.40
N GLU A 159 5.56 13.98 -10.09
CA GLU A 159 5.96 15.07 -9.20
C GLU A 159 7.47 15.37 -9.25
N LEU A 160 8.27 14.64 -10.03
CA LEU A 160 9.70 14.91 -10.15
C LEU A 160 9.98 16.03 -11.15
N ILE A 161 10.69 17.07 -10.70
CA ILE A 161 10.95 18.30 -11.45
C ILE A 161 11.89 18.07 -12.62
N ASP A 162 12.98 17.29 -12.41
CA ASP A 162 14.04 17.04 -13.40
C ASP A 162 13.66 15.94 -14.44
N GLY A 163 12.40 15.84 -14.78
CA GLY A 163 11.87 14.74 -15.56
C GLY A 163 11.53 13.54 -14.67
N ASN A 164 10.61 12.73 -15.12
CA ASN A 164 9.91 11.78 -14.30
C ASN A 164 10.27 10.32 -14.57
N LYS A 165 11.20 10.04 -15.50
CA LYS A 165 11.63 8.68 -15.86
C LYS A 165 12.57 8.12 -14.80
N MET A 166 12.31 6.87 -14.41
CA MET A 166 13.05 6.11 -13.42
C MET A 166 13.67 4.86 -14.05
N GLU A 167 14.83 4.43 -13.55
CA GLU A 167 15.48 3.18 -13.96
C GLU A 167 15.35 2.12 -12.85
N ILE A 168 15.17 0.86 -13.25
CA ILE A 168 15.14 -0.26 -12.32
C ILE A 168 16.57 -0.65 -12.03
N LEU A 169 17.00 -0.54 -10.77
CA LEU A 169 18.35 -0.95 -10.37
C LEU A 169 18.37 -2.41 -9.93
N VAL A 170 17.49 -2.79 -9.02
CA VAL A 170 17.34 -4.16 -8.52
C VAL A 170 15.87 -4.48 -8.26
N SER A 171 15.50 -5.74 -8.47
CA SER A 171 14.15 -6.23 -8.23
C SER A 171 14.19 -7.69 -7.77
N ASP A 172 13.34 -8.05 -6.80
CA ASP A 172 13.12 -9.40 -6.31
C ASP A 172 11.63 -9.71 -6.37
N LYS A 173 11.23 -10.57 -7.32
CA LYS A 173 9.83 -10.92 -7.56
C LYS A 173 9.23 -11.78 -6.45
N GLU A 174 10.03 -12.61 -5.79
CA GLU A 174 9.56 -13.50 -4.73
C GLU A 174 9.22 -12.71 -3.47
N GLN A 175 10.10 -11.79 -3.09
CA GLN A 175 9.87 -10.89 -1.97
C GLN A 175 8.96 -9.71 -2.33
N ASP A 176 8.76 -9.47 -3.64
CA ASP A 176 7.99 -8.35 -4.18
C ASP A 176 8.56 -6.98 -3.79
N ILE A 177 9.88 -6.83 -3.87
CA ILE A 177 10.62 -5.60 -3.54
C ILE A 177 11.41 -5.14 -4.76
N ALA A 178 11.41 -3.84 -5.02
CA ALA A 178 12.23 -3.25 -6.07
C ALA A 178 12.79 -1.89 -5.66
N ILE A 179 14.00 -1.58 -6.17
CA ILE A 179 14.63 -0.28 -6.09
C ILE A 179 14.69 0.33 -7.49
N LEU A 180 14.11 1.50 -7.60
CA LEU A 180 14.24 2.37 -8.76
C LEU A 180 15.19 3.50 -8.43
N ILE A 181 15.94 3.96 -9.44
CA ILE A 181 16.89 5.02 -9.27
C ILE A 181 16.66 6.16 -10.26
N LYS A 182 17.15 7.33 -9.88
CA LYS A 182 17.15 8.51 -10.72
C LYS A 182 18.29 9.43 -10.32
N ASP A 183 19.04 9.91 -11.33
CA ASP A 183 19.89 11.07 -11.16
C ASP A 183 19.05 12.36 -11.25
N THR A 184 19.35 13.34 -10.42
CA THR A 184 18.67 14.63 -10.38
C THR A 184 19.66 15.77 -10.14
N TYR A 185 19.31 16.97 -10.62
CA TYR A 185 20.14 18.18 -10.44
C TYR A 185 19.71 18.99 -9.19
N ASN A 186 18.48 18.75 -8.68
CA ASN A 186 17.86 19.53 -7.61
C ASN A 186 17.30 18.62 -6.50
N ASN A 187 18.12 17.72 -5.96
CA ASN A 187 17.71 16.73 -4.98
C ASN A 187 17.35 17.32 -3.59
N TRP A 188 17.81 18.54 -3.29
CA TRP A 188 17.46 19.24 -2.05
C TRP A 188 15.97 19.53 -1.89
N GLU A 189 15.20 19.49 -2.99
CA GLU A 189 13.74 19.66 -2.97
C GLU A 189 13.00 18.40 -2.54
N TYR A 190 13.68 17.25 -2.44
CA TYR A 190 13.06 15.98 -2.11
C TYR A 190 13.48 15.52 -0.72
N SER A 191 12.51 15.14 0.10
CA SER A 191 12.76 14.55 1.42
C SER A 191 12.82 13.03 1.30
N GLY A 192 13.91 12.43 1.77
CA GLY A 192 13.99 10.98 1.96
C GLY A 192 13.26 10.54 3.24
N LEU A 193 12.89 9.27 3.30
CA LEU A 193 12.43 8.66 4.55
C LEU A 193 13.62 8.53 5.50
N ASN A 194 13.50 9.16 6.67
CA ASN A 194 14.53 9.15 7.72
C ASN A 194 13.98 8.65 9.07
N GLN A 195 12.86 7.93 9.06
CA GLN A 195 12.25 7.39 10.26
C GLN A 195 13.05 6.21 10.80
N LEU A 196 13.11 6.11 12.13
CA LEU A 196 13.67 4.95 12.78
C LEU A 196 12.89 3.69 12.42
N PHE A 197 13.59 2.56 12.37
CA PHE A 197 12.93 1.26 12.23
C PHE A 197 12.30 0.86 13.55
N CYS A 198 11.10 0.27 13.48
CA CYS A 198 10.50 -0.32 14.65
C CYS A 198 11.29 -1.55 15.12
N ASP A 199 11.18 -1.85 16.38
CA ASP A 199 11.67 -3.11 16.94
C ASP A 199 10.63 -4.20 16.67
N ASP A 200 10.90 -5.09 15.71
CA ASP A 200 10.01 -6.20 15.33
C ASP A 200 9.62 -7.08 16.53
N GLY A 201 10.50 -7.20 17.55
CA GLY A 201 10.21 -7.97 18.76
C GLY A 201 9.15 -7.34 19.67
N GLN A 202 8.80 -6.08 19.45
CA GLN A 202 7.76 -5.36 20.21
C GLN A 202 6.44 -5.24 19.46
N ILE A 203 6.38 -5.72 18.21
CA ILE A 203 5.14 -5.69 17.41
C ILE A 203 4.27 -6.87 17.81
N ASP A 204 3.04 -6.58 18.20
CA ASP A 204 2.07 -7.59 18.64
C ASP A 204 0.74 -7.44 17.88
N ILE A 205 -0.11 -8.46 17.94
CA ILE A 205 -1.48 -8.40 17.41
C ILE A 205 -2.22 -7.28 18.14
N GLY A 206 -2.92 -6.43 17.36
CA GLY A 206 -3.58 -5.24 17.87
C GLY A 206 -2.71 -3.97 17.82
N THR A 207 -1.40 -4.07 17.51
CA THR A 207 -0.57 -2.88 17.28
C THR A 207 -1.16 -2.00 16.19
N LYS A 208 -1.40 -0.73 16.51
CA LYS A 208 -1.95 0.25 15.57
C LYS A 208 -0.94 0.62 14.50
N ILE A 209 -1.38 0.64 13.25
CA ILE A 209 -0.54 0.97 12.09
C ILE A 209 -1.12 2.12 11.28
N TYR A 210 -0.26 2.77 10.50
CA TYR A 210 -0.57 3.84 9.56
C TYR A 210 0.10 3.54 8.23
N ILE A 211 -0.66 3.53 7.13
CA ILE A 211 -0.14 3.30 5.78
C ILE A 211 -0.21 4.60 5.00
N PHE A 212 0.93 5.11 4.57
CA PHE A 212 1.06 6.28 3.72
C PHE A 212 1.24 5.82 2.27
N GLY A 213 0.38 6.28 1.37
CA GLY A 213 0.42 5.85 -0.02
C GLY A 213 -0.60 6.56 -0.90
N TYR A 214 -0.81 6.00 -2.10
CA TYR A 214 -1.65 6.58 -3.15
C TYR A 214 -2.77 5.62 -3.60
N PRO A 215 -3.72 5.22 -2.72
CA PRO A 215 -4.87 4.44 -3.16
C PRO A 215 -5.65 5.21 -4.23
N LYS A 216 -5.87 4.59 -5.40
CA LYS A 216 -6.50 5.22 -6.58
C LYS A 216 -5.83 6.53 -7.05
N GLY A 217 -4.52 6.69 -6.79
CA GLY A 217 -3.76 7.89 -7.14
C GLY A 217 -3.97 9.08 -6.22
N ILE A 218 -4.68 8.93 -5.10
CA ILE A 218 -4.93 9.99 -4.12
C ILE A 218 -3.96 9.81 -2.96
N GLN A 219 -3.17 10.83 -2.66
CA GLN A 219 -2.28 10.82 -1.49
C GLN A 219 -3.10 10.79 -0.20
N MET A 220 -2.92 9.74 0.61
CA MET A 220 -3.64 9.63 1.87
C MET A 220 -2.94 8.71 2.87
N VAL A 221 -3.32 8.84 4.13
CA VAL A 221 -2.98 7.90 5.19
C VAL A 221 -4.21 7.05 5.53
N THR A 222 -4.03 5.73 5.59
CA THR A 222 -5.03 4.81 6.11
C THR A 222 -4.54 4.20 7.41
N THR A 223 -5.44 3.81 8.28
CA THR A 223 -5.13 3.22 9.59
C THR A 223 -5.69 1.82 9.70
N GLY A 224 -5.11 1.03 10.57
CA GLY A 224 -5.56 -0.31 10.91
C GLY A 224 -4.76 -0.85 12.09
N ASN A 225 -4.81 -2.15 12.30
CA ASN A 225 -4.07 -2.84 13.34
C ASN A 225 -3.39 -4.08 12.77
N VAL A 226 -2.33 -4.54 13.40
CA VAL A 226 -1.74 -5.85 13.10
C VAL A 226 -2.72 -6.93 13.52
N GLY A 227 -3.26 -7.68 12.57
CA GLY A 227 -4.20 -8.76 12.80
C GLY A 227 -3.54 -10.13 12.89
N ASN A 228 -2.39 -10.31 12.21
CA ASN A 228 -1.62 -11.56 12.24
C ASN A 228 -0.15 -11.30 11.94
N ILE A 229 0.72 -12.08 12.56
CA ILE A 229 2.18 -12.01 12.41
C ILE A 229 2.66 -13.34 11.84
N LYS A 230 3.31 -13.30 10.67
CA LYS A 230 4.00 -14.44 10.06
C LYS A 230 5.48 -14.10 9.92
N GLU A 231 6.33 -15.11 9.76
CA GLU A 231 7.79 -14.95 9.73
C GLU A 231 8.29 -13.83 8.78
N ASN A 232 7.67 -13.72 7.59
CA ASN A 232 8.08 -12.78 6.54
C ASN A 232 6.95 -11.85 6.09
N ASN A 233 5.89 -11.71 6.88
CA ASN A 233 4.72 -10.94 6.48
C ASN A 233 3.84 -10.56 7.68
N TYR A 234 3.41 -9.31 7.77
CA TYR A 234 2.30 -8.92 8.64
C TYR A 234 1.00 -8.89 7.84
N ILE A 235 -0.10 -9.35 8.45
CA ILE A 235 -1.45 -9.12 7.93
C ILE A 235 -2.09 -8.07 8.81
N VAL A 236 -2.53 -6.97 8.18
CA VAL A 236 -3.16 -5.84 8.87
C VAL A 236 -4.59 -5.62 8.38
N ASP A 237 -5.47 -5.14 9.25
CA ASP A 237 -6.89 -4.90 8.98
C ASP A 237 -7.18 -3.54 8.31
N SER A 238 -6.16 -2.97 7.67
CA SER A 238 -6.30 -1.69 6.97
C SER A 238 -6.99 -1.84 5.61
N GLN A 239 -7.74 -0.81 5.22
CA GLN A 239 -8.28 -0.73 3.86
C GLN A 239 -7.15 -0.59 2.84
N PHE A 240 -7.23 -1.40 1.80
CA PHE A 240 -6.24 -1.43 0.72
C PHE A 240 -6.93 -1.28 -0.64
N ASN A 241 -6.42 -0.38 -1.47
CA ASN A 241 -6.89 -0.17 -2.84
C ASN A 241 -5.73 -0.18 -3.84
N ARG A 242 -6.06 -0.34 -5.12
CA ARG A 242 -5.08 -0.20 -6.21
C ARG A 242 -4.35 1.13 -6.09
N GLY A 243 -3.03 1.11 -6.23
CA GLY A 243 -2.16 2.27 -6.05
C GLY A 243 -1.52 2.35 -4.66
N GLN A 244 -2.01 1.62 -3.66
CA GLN A 244 -1.43 1.60 -2.32
C GLN A 244 -0.25 0.61 -2.17
N SER A 245 -0.08 -0.33 -3.11
CA SER A 245 1.12 -1.19 -3.18
C SER A 245 2.39 -0.34 -3.20
N GLY A 246 3.37 -0.65 -2.36
CA GLY A 246 4.58 0.15 -2.15
C GLY A 246 4.44 1.25 -1.11
N GLY A 247 3.24 1.47 -0.55
CA GLY A 247 3.01 2.42 0.54
C GLY A 247 3.75 2.04 1.82
N MET A 248 4.31 3.03 2.52
CA MET A 248 5.05 2.79 3.76
C MET A 248 4.12 2.62 4.95
N VAL A 249 4.42 1.62 5.77
CA VAL A 249 3.65 1.26 6.96
C VAL A 249 4.44 1.66 8.20
N PHE A 250 3.80 2.41 9.08
CA PHE A 250 4.39 2.94 10.30
C PHE A 250 3.60 2.50 11.53
N VAL A 251 4.30 2.46 12.65
CA VAL A 251 3.75 2.35 14.00
C VAL A 251 4.14 3.58 14.81
N THR A 252 3.47 3.82 15.94
CA THR A 252 3.85 4.88 16.89
C THR A 252 3.95 4.29 18.28
N LYS A 253 4.95 4.69 19.05
CA LYS A 253 5.02 4.42 20.49
C LYS A 253 4.05 5.33 21.25
N SER A 254 3.53 4.85 22.38
CA SER A 254 2.45 5.49 23.16
C SER A 254 2.72 6.93 23.58
N ASP A 255 3.97 7.29 23.81
CA ASP A 255 4.36 8.56 24.42
C ASP A 255 5.11 9.51 23.47
N ALA A 256 5.25 9.15 22.20
CA ALA A 256 5.99 9.97 21.24
C ALA A 256 5.22 10.13 19.94
N PRO A 257 5.18 11.35 19.37
CA PRO A 257 4.58 11.56 18.04
C PRO A 257 5.47 11.00 16.93
N ASN A 258 6.40 10.11 17.23
CA ASN A 258 7.39 9.61 16.28
C ASN A 258 6.87 8.36 15.59
N PHE A 259 6.76 8.46 14.27
CA PHE A 259 6.51 7.31 13.42
C PHE A 259 7.77 6.47 13.29
N GLU A 260 7.66 5.17 13.56
CA GLU A 260 8.70 4.18 13.30
C GLU A 260 8.27 3.30 12.13
N LEU A 261 9.19 3.02 11.21
CA LEU A 261 8.91 2.28 9.99
C LEU A 261 8.77 0.78 10.29
N LEU A 262 7.58 0.23 10.06
CA LEU A 262 7.26 -1.19 10.19
C LEU A 262 7.57 -1.97 8.92
N GLY A 263 7.31 -1.37 7.75
CA GLY A 263 7.51 -2.05 6.48
C GLY A 263 6.79 -1.39 5.30
N MET A 264 6.48 -2.19 4.29
CA MET A 264 5.86 -1.75 3.04
C MET A 264 4.59 -2.56 2.73
N ALA A 265 3.50 -1.89 2.45
CA ALA A 265 2.25 -2.51 2.03
C ALA A 265 2.39 -3.14 0.62
N LYS A 266 2.07 -4.43 0.53
CA LYS A 266 2.31 -5.22 -0.68
C LYS A 266 1.04 -5.44 -1.50
N SER A 267 0.03 -6.04 -0.88
CA SER A 267 -1.17 -6.52 -1.57
C SER A 267 -2.33 -6.69 -0.60
N SER A 268 -3.53 -6.77 -1.15
CA SER A 268 -4.69 -7.29 -0.42
C SER A 268 -5.00 -8.71 -0.86
N ALA A 269 -5.61 -9.49 0.02
CA ALA A 269 -6.21 -10.76 -0.36
C ALA A 269 -7.31 -10.51 -1.41
N ALA A 270 -7.46 -11.42 -2.36
CA ALA A 270 -8.53 -11.35 -3.36
C ALA A 270 -9.07 -12.74 -3.68
N ASP A 271 -10.39 -12.82 -3.77
CA ASP A 271 -11.07 -13.99 -4.32
C ASP A 271 -11.22 -13.84 -5.83
N PHE A 272 -11.08 -14.93 -6.55
CA PHE A 272 -11.20 -14.93 -7.99
C PHE A 272 -12.48 -15.65 -8.41
N HIS A 273 -13.31 -14.94 -9.15
CA HIS A 273 -14.54 -15.48 -9.73
C HIS A 273 -14.45 -15.48 -11.26
N LEU A 274 -15.04 -16.52 -11.86
CA LEU A 274 -15.23 -16.59 -13.30
C LEU A 274 -16.61 -16.05 -13.62
N LEU A 275 -16.68 -14.94 -14.33
CA LEU A 275 -17.94 -14.30 -14.73
C LEU A 275 -18.13 -14.41 -16.23
N LEU A 276 -19.37 -14.64 -16.64
CA LEU A 276 -19.79 -14.53 -18.03
C LEU A 276 -20.02 -13.05 -18.35
N THR A 277 -19.29 -12.51 -19.28
CA THR A 277 -19.35 -11.08 -19.65
C THR A 277 -19.44 -10.89 -21.16
N PRO A 278 -20.09 -9.83 -21.62
CA PRO A 278 -19.93 -9.35 -23.00
C PRO A 278 -18.45 -9.07 -23.33
N GLN A 279 -18.13 -8.90 -24.59
CA GLN A 279 -16.85 -8.36 -25.02
C GLN A 279 -16.68 -6.92 -24.50
N ASP A 280 -15.45 -6.51 -24.13
CA ASP A 280 -15.20 -5.23 -23.44
C ASP A 280 -15.69 -3.99 -24.19
N ASP A 281 -15.68 -4.06 -25.52
CA ASP A 281 -16.10 -2.95 -26.38
C ASP A 281 -17.61 -2.62 -26.28
N TYR A 282 -18.41 -3.51 -25.69
CA TYR A 282 -19.85 -3.34 -25.52
C TYR A 282 -20.25 -2.77 -24.13
N LEU A 283 -19.30 -2.58 -23.22
CA LEU A 283 -19.56 -1.98 -21.90
C LEU A 283 -19.74 -0.45 -21.97
N SER A 284 -19.49 0.18 -23.14
CA SER A 284 -19.67 1.60 -23.33
C SER A 284 -21.07 1.90 -23.90
N GLU A 285 -21.92 2.55 -23.12
CA GLU A 285 -23.08 3.38 -23.49
C GLU A 285 -24.30 2.73 -24.19
N LYS A 286 -24.23 1.50 -24.72
CA LYS A 286 -25.30 0.96 -25.56
C LYS A 286 -26.07 -0.24 -25.00
N TYR A 287 -25.73 -0.67 -23.76
CA TYR A 287 -26.42 -1.83 -23.18
C TYR A 287 -27.76 -1.42 -22.56
N ASN A 288 -28.85 -1.92 -23.13
CA ASN A 288 -30.19 -1.74 -22.57
C ASN A 288 -30.55 -2.96 -21.72
N LEU A 289 -30.63 -2.79 -20.38
CA LEU A 289 -30.95 -3.85 -19.43
C LEU A 289 -32.35 -4.49 -19.66
N SER A 290 -33.21 -3.86 -20.41
CA SER A 290 -34.56 -4.35 -20.74
C SER A 290 -34.61 -5.26 -21.97
N ILE A 291 -33.49 -5.42 -22.68
CA ILE A 291 -33.40 -6.26 -23.89
C ILE A 291 -32.44 -7.43 -23.59
N PRO A 292 -32.81 -8.69 -23.94
CA PRO A 292 -31.87 -9.79 -23.82
C PRO A 292 -30.58 -9.54 -24.63
N TYR A 293 -29.44 -9.93 -24.04
CA TYR A 293 -28.17 -9.85 -24.72
C TYR A 293 -28.06 -10.99 -25.76
N ASP A 294 -27.86 -10.67 -27.02
CA ASP A 294 -27.89 -11.59 -28.16
C ASP A 294 -26.52 -11.85 -28.81
N ASN A 295 -25.44 -11.24 -28.25
CA ASN A 295 -24.09 -11.40 -28.76
C ASN A 295 -23.28 -12.43 -27.96
N ASN A 296 -22.02 -12.65 -28.36
CA ASN A 296 -21.13 -13.59 -27.70
C ASN A 296 -20.80 -13.21 -26.26
N ILE A 297 -20.85 -14.20 -25.37
CA ILE A 297 -20.50 -14.08 -23.96
C ILE A 297 -19.17 -14.78 -23.73
N TYR A 298 -18.27 -14.12 -23.00
CA TYR A 298 -16.92 -14.60 -22.70
C TYR A 298 -16.76 -14.87 -21.21
N LEU A 299 -15.97 -15.92 -20.91
CA LEU A 299 -15.60 -16.22 -19.54
C LEU A 299 -14.39 -15.37 -19.13
N LYS A 300 -14.58 -14.45 -18.18
CA LYS A 300 -13.52 -13.61 -17.63
C LYS A 300 -13.26 -13.91 -16.16
N LYS A 301 -11.99 -13.90 -15.78
CA LYS A 301 -11.58 -14.00 -14.39
C LYS A 301 -11.53 -12.63 -13.76
N TYR A 302 -12.35 -12.41 -12.74
CA TYR A 302 -12.38 -11.18 -11.95
C TYR A 302 -11.78 -11.41 -10.57
N ALA A 303 -11.01 -10.43 -10.09
CA ALA A 303 -10.49 -10.38 -8.73
C ALA A 303 -11.37 -9.46 -7.88
N PHE A 304 -11.93 -10.02 -6.82
CA PHE A 304 -12.68 -9.28 -5.80
C PHE A 304 -11.77 -9.08 -4.59
N ILE A 305 -11.42 -7.84 -4.31
CA ILE A 305 -10.50 -7.49 -3.23
C ILE A 305 -11.21 -7.70 -1.89
N ASN A 306 -10.57 -8.45 -0.99
CA ASN A 306 -11.01 -8.64 0.38
C ASN A 306 -10.46 -7.47 1.21
N TYR A 307 -11.28 -6.45 1.42
CA TYR A 307 -10.93 -5.31 2.25
C TYR A 307 -10.65 -5.74 3.69
N GLY A 308 -9.61 -5.14 4.31
CA GLY A 308 -9.22 -5.48 5.68
C GLY A 308 -8.27 -6.68 5.81
N LEU A 309 -7.73 -7.19 4.71
CA LEU A 309 -6.68 -8.21 4.71
C LEU A 309 -5.49 -7.73 3.87
N THR A 310 -4.73 -6.81 4.41
CA THR A 310 -3.56 -6.21 3.74
C THR A 310 -2.28 -6.88 4.19
N ASN A 311 -1.48 -7.34 3.23
CA ASN A 311 -0.16 -7.92 3.45
C ASN A 311 0.90 -6.81 3.51
N VAL A 312 1.80 -6.90 4.48
CA VAL A 312 2.91 -5.95 4.69
C VAL A 312 4.22 -6.70 4.72
N ILE A 313 5.17 -6.27 3.90
CA ILE A 313 6.55 -6.75 3.93
C ILE A 313 7.25 -6.07 5.11
N PRO A 314 7.76 -6.83 6.10
CA PRO A 314 8.44 -6.25 7.25
C PRO A 314 9.73 -5.52 6.89
N ILE A 315 10.11 -4.52 7.67
CA ILE A 315 11.32 -3.72 7.43
C ILE A 315 12.61 -4.56 7.50
N ASN A 316 12.64 -5.61 8.33
CA ASN A 316 13.77 -6.52 8.40
C ASN A 316 14.01 -7.30 7.08
N ILE A 317 12.93 -7.62 6.33
CA ILE A 317 13.01 -8.24 5.01
C ILE A 317 13.53 -7.24 3.97
N ILE A 318 13.07 -5.99 4.02
CA ILE A 318 13.58 -4.91 3.17
C ILE A 318 15.08 -4.70 3.42
N ASN A 319 15.52 -4.68 4.68
CA ASN A 319 16.93 -4.56 5.04
C ASN A 319 17.77 -5.75 4.55
N LYS A 320 17.24 -6.98 4.65
CA LYS A 320 17.91 -8.16 4.09
C LYS A 320 18.07 -8.04 2.57
N PHE A 321 17.04 -7.55 1.88
CA PHE A 321 17.09 -7.29 0.44
C PHE A 321 18.16 -6.24 0.07
N LEU A 322 18.22 -5.12 0.78
CA LEU A 322 19.26 -4.08 0.57
C LEU A 322 20.67 -4.66 0.80
N LYS A 323 20.89 -5.37 1.90
CA LYS A 323 22.18 -6.01 2.21
C LYS A 323 22.61 -7.05 1.16
N LYS A 324 21.67 -7.86 0.67
CA LYS A 324 21.89 -8.84 -0.42
C LYS A 324 22.39 -8.15 -1.70
N ASN A 325 21.87 -6.96 -1.99
CA ASN A 325 22.17 -6.20 -3.19
C ASN A 325 23.25 -5.10 -2.99
N LYS A 326 23.94 -5.08 -1.84
CA LYS A 326 24.91 -4.06 -1.46
C LYS A 326 25.92 -3.74 -2.58
N LYS A 327 26.54 -4.76 -3.18
CA LYS A 327 27.53 -4.56 -4.26
C LYS A 327 26.96 -3.86 -5.48
N VAL A 328 25.73 -4.17 -5.87
CA VAL A 328 25.06 -3.54 -7.02
C VAL A 328 24.74 -2.09 -6.70
N LEU A 329 24.23 -1.82 -5.50
CA LEU A 329 23.92 -0.46 -5.03
C LEU A 329 25.18 0.41 -5.02
N GLU A 330 26.25 -0.03 -4.36
CA GLU A 330 27.49 0.73 -4.21
C GLU A 330 28.23 0.95 -5.53
N ASN A 331 28.23 -0.06 -6.43
CA ASN A 331 28.83 0.10 -7.76
C ASN A 331 28.12 1.16 -8.63
N ASN A 332 26.84 1.46 -8.32
CA ASN A 332 26.08 2.52 -8.96
C ASN A 332 26.09 3.84 -8.14
N GLY A 333 26.89 3.91 -7.09
CA GLY A 333 27.09 5.12 -6.27
C GLY A 333 26.00 5.36 -5.22
N TYR A 334 25.30 4.30 -4.78
CA TYR A 334 24.31 4.32 -3.70
C TYR A 334 24.91 3.61 -2.48
N LEU A 335 25.49 4.38 -1.53
CA LEU A 335 26.09 3.82 -0.33
C LEU A 335 25.00 3.27 0.60
N LEU A 336 25.18 2.03 1.06
CA LEU A 336 24.14 1.34 1.84
C LEU A 336 23.84 2.05 3.16
N GLU A 337 24.82 2.71 3.75
CA GLU A 337 24.72 3.49 5.00
C GLU A 337 23.85 4.74 4.88
N ASP A 338 23.66 5.26 3.66
CA ASP A 338 22.86 6.46 3.40
C ASP A 338 21.37 6.16 3.15
N PHE A 339 20.98 4.88 3.16
CA PHE A 339 19.58 4.51 2.98
C PHE A 339 18.77 4.80 4.25
N PHE A 340 17.63 5.45 4.10
CA PHE A 340 16.76 5.89 5.19
C PHE A 340 17.36 6.97 6.10
N HIS A 341 18.18 7.86 5.53
CA HIS A 341 18.79 9.02 6.20
C HIS A 341 18.41 10.34 5.54
#